data_d36504c048322e6b13572186c3b7f69b
#
_entry.id   d36504c048322e6b13572186c3b7f69b
#
_cell.length_a   1.000
_cell.length_b   1.000
_cell.length_c   1.000
_cell.angle_alpha   90.00
_cell.angle_beta   90.00
_cell.angle_gamma   90.00
#
_symmetry.space_group_name_H-M   'P 1'
#
loop_
_entity.id
_entity.type
_entity.pdbx_description
1 polymer ?
#
loop_
_entity_poly.entity_id
_entity_poly.type
_entity_poly.pdbx_seq_one_letter_code
_entity_poly.pdbx_strand_id
1 'polypeptide(L)'
;NGKGAPKIVLFTPIAHEDLGSPNLPDGKANNSRLALYAAATREVAEAKKAEFVDLFSSSAELFRASNVPLTINGIHLNPEGNRRMAEVIARSLLEREIPASPSLEKVRKVVLDKNWHWHNRYRATDGNDVWGGRSGLKFVDGQSNKDVLWHELSMIDVMVANRDMAVWAAVGNHKHKIDDSNVPAPIGVKSNVGGKSRSSNAGKEGNLKGYNSGKEGLAKLTVPEGMEVKLFADEKMFPELVNPVQMAVDTRGRLWAAAWPTYPKWEPLKKMDDRLLILPDENRDGVADKCITFARVHNPTGFEFWNGGVLVASQPDVLFLKDTDGDDVADVRIRLLQGIGSADTHHAANAFAMGADGAFYWQS
;
A
#
# COMPACT_ATOMS: atom_id res chain seq x y z
N ASN A 1 19.31 -0.33 -30.97
CA ASN A 1 19.76 -1.13 -32.13
C ASN A 1 18.63 -1.59 -33.04
N GLY A 2 17.48 -0.98 -33.05
CA GLY A 2 16.38 -0.89 -33.99
C GLY A 2 16.22 -1.88 -35.14
N LYS A 3 16.48 -3.14 -34.92
CA LYS A 3 16.32 -4.16 -35.98
C LYS A 3 14.88 -4.64 -36.17
N GLY A 4 13.90 -4.01 -35.54
CA GLY A 4 12.49 -4.25 -35.75
C GLY A 4 11.66 -3.19 -35.02
N ALA A 5 10.60 -2.70 -35.67
CA ALA A 5 9.61 -1.87 -34.97
C ALA A 5 8.93 -2.72 -33.89
N PRO A 6 8.53 -2.11 -32.73
CA PRO A 6 7.79 -2.83 -31.71
C PRO A 6 6.47 -3.33 -32.29
N LYS A 7 6.07 -4.55 -31.92
CA LYS A 7 4.75 -5.07 -32.23
C LYS A 7 3.70 -4.27 -31.44
N ILE A 8 2.73 -3.70 -32.12
CA ILE A 8 1.64 -2.94 -31.50
C ILE A 8 0.42 -3.85 -31.41
N VAL A 9 -0.14 -3.96 -30.22
CA VAL A 9 -1.40 -4.66 -29.94
C VAL A 9 -2.40 -3.64 -29.40
N LEU A 10 -3.56 -3.56 -29.99
CA LEU A 10 -4.64 -2.69 -29.54
C LEU A 10 -5.65 -3.50 -28.72
N PHE A 11 -5.90 -3.06 -27.50
CA PHE A 11 -6.87 -3.65 -26.61
C PHE A 11 -8.12 -2.76 -26.53
N THR A 12 -9.29 -3.37 -26.50
CA THR A 12 -10.50 -2.63 -26.12
C THR A 12 -10.53 -2.38 -24.60
N PRO A 13 -11.29 -1.39 -24.09
CA PRO A 13 -11.61 -1.34 -22.67
C PRO A 13 -12.36 -2.61 -22.24
N ILE A 14 -12.33 -2.94 -20.95
CA ILE A 14 -13.19 -3.99 -20.38
C ILE A 14 -14.63 -3.48 -20.23
N ALA A 15 -15.61 -4.40 -20.14
CA ALA A 15 -16.98 -4.06 -19.82
C ALA A 15 -17.14 -3.55 -18.37
N HIS A 16 -18.23 -2.86 -18.10
CA HIS A 16 -18.66 -2.51 -16.76
C HIS A 16 -19.46 -3.67 -16.18
N GLU A 17 -19.02 -4.23 -15.06
CA GLU A 17 -19.71 -5.31 -14.34
C GLU A 17 -20.89 -4.75 -13.53
N ASP A 18 -22.06 -5.37 -13.63
CA ASP A 18 -23.17 -5.08 -12.73
C ASP A 18 -22.99 -5.87 -11.44
N LEU A 19 -22.71 -5.16 -10.36
CA LEU A 19 -22.53 -5.74 -9.03
C LEU A 19 -23.84 -5.91 -8.26
N GLY A 20 -24.97 -5.52 -8.82
CA GLY A 20 -26.28 -5.57 -8.15
C GLY A 20 -26.37 -4.66 -6.90
N SER A 21 -25.43 -3.73 -6.72
CA SER A 21 -25.37 -2.84 -5.57
C SER A 21 -26.24 -1.59 -5.79
N PRO A 22 -27.09 -1.19 -4.82
CA PRO A 22 -27.88 0.03 -4.95
C PRO A 22 -27.03 1.30 -4.97
N ASN A 23 -25.78 1.22 -4.53
CA ASN A 23 -24.84 2.35 -4.44
C ASN A 23 -23.88 2.44 -5.63
N LEU A 24 -23.98 1.51 -6.59
CA LEU A 24 -23.10 1.46 -7.76
C LEU A 24 -23.95 1.42 -9.05
N PRO A 25 -23.47 2.02 -10.15
CA PRO A 25 -24.17 1.92 -11.44
C PRO A 25 -24.25 0.48 -11.93
N ASP A 26 -25.36 0.12 -12.60
CA ASP A 26 -25.54 -1.20 -13.25
C ASP A 26 -24.70 -1.39 -14.53
N GLY A 27 -23.99 -0.38 -14.95
CA GLY A 27 -23.10 -0.44 -16.10
C GLY A 27 -23.76 -0.38 -17.48
N LYS A 28 -25.09 -0.51 -17.60
CA LYS A 28 -25.79 -0.60 -18.92
C LYS A 28 -25.46 0.58 -19.82
N ALA A 29 -25.62 1.81 -19.32
CA ALA A 29 -25.33 3.02 -20.10
C ALA A 29 -23.84 3.12 -20.48
N ASN A 30 -22.94 2.72 -19.57
CA ASN A 30 -21.51 2.69 -19.85
C ASN A 30 -21.17 1.64 -20.89
N ASN A 31 -21.71 0.44 -20.79
CA ASN A 31 -21.45 -0.63 -21.75
C ASN A 31 -21.89 -0.28 -23.17
N SER A 32 -23.01 0.45 -23.32
CA SER A 32 -23.42 0.95 -24.63
C SER A 32 -22.38 1.89 -25.25
N ARG A 33 -21.73 2.74 -24.43
CA ARG A 33 -20.68 3.65 -24.92
C ARG A 33 -19.35 2.88 -25.15
N LEU A 34 -18.99 1.96 -24.24
CA LEU A 34 -17.78 1.14 -24.36
C LEU A 34 -17.81 0.28 -25.62
N ALA A 35 -18.98 -0.22 -26.03
CA ALA A 35 -19.14 -0.93 -27.30
C ALA A 35 -18.75 -0.08 -28.52
N LEU A 36 -19.07 1.23 -28.51
CA LEU A 36 -18.64 2.13 -29.58
C LEU A 36 -17.10 2.31 -29.60
N TYR A 37 -16.48 2.44 -28.44
CA TYR A 37 -15.02 2.50 -28.36
C TYR A 37 -14.37 1.18 -28.79
N ALA A 38 -14.97 0.04 -28.46
CA ALA A 38 -14.47 -1.26 -28.88
C ALA A 38 -14.53 -1.40 -30.43
N ALA A 39 -15.64 -0.99 -31.04
CA ALA A 39 -15.80 -0.98 -32.51
C ALA A 39 -14.77 -0.05 -33.17
N ALA A 40 -14.60 1.18 -32.67
CA ALA A 40 -13.63 2.12 -33.22
C ALA A 40 -12.19 1.62 -33.07
N THR A 41 -11.86 0.97 -31.93
CA THR A 41 -10.52 0.36 -31.72
C THR A 41 -10.27 -0.75 -32.74
N ARG A 42 -11.26 -1.58 -33.04
CA ARG A 42 -11.17 -2.63 -34.07
C ARG A 42 -10.90 -2.03 -35.45
N GLU A 43 -11.68 -1.02 -35.84
CA GLU A 43 -11.50 -0.33 -37.13
C GLU A 43 -10.09 0.24 -37.30
N VAL A 44 -9.58 0.87 -36.23
CA VAL A 44 -8.21 1.41 -36.23
C VAL A 44 -7.18 0.28 -36.33
N ALA A 45 -7.37 -0.83 -35.62
CA ALA A 45 -6.47 -1.98 -35.68
C ALA A 45 -6.39 -2.55 -37.10
N GLU A 46 -7.54 -2.73 -37.74
CA GLU A 46 -7.65 -3.21 -39.11
C GLU A 46 -6.96 -2.25 -40.10
N ALA A 47 -7.29 -0.95 -40.02
CA ALA A 47 -6.72 0.08 -40.89
C ALA A 47 -5.19 0.20 -40.74
N LYS A 48 -4.64 -0.02 -39.54
CA LYS A 48 -3.20 0.05 -39.24
C LYS A 48 -2.50 -1.31 -39.30
N LYS A 49 -3.23 -2.38 -39.57
CA LYS A 49 -2.70 -3.77 -39.52
C LYS A 49 -2.03 -4.10 -38.20
N ALA A 50 -2.58 -3.58 -37.10
CA ALA A 50 -2.16 -3.87 -35.75
C ALA A 50 -2.88 -5.12 -35.24
N GLU A 51 -2.27 -5.83 -34.29
CA GLU A 51 -2.92 -6.92 -33.57
C GLU A 51 -4.07 -6.35 -32.70
N PHE A 52 -5.14 -7.10 -32.57
CA PHE A 52 -6.34 -6.65 -31.85
C PHE A 52 -6.79 -7.67 -30.83
N VAL A 53 -7.11 -7.22 -29.63
CA VAL A 53 -7.65 -8.05 -28.55
C VAL A 53 -8.94 -7.41 -28.02
N ASP A 54 -10.05 -8.13 -28.16
CA ASP A 54 -11.37 -7.71 -27.67
C ASP A 54 -11.54 -8.09 -26.19
N LEU A 55 -11.15 -7.18 -25.30
CA LEU A 55 -11.39 -7.34 -23.88
C LEU A 55 -12.84 -7.00 -23.49
N PHE A 56 -13.54 -6.16 -24.28
CA PHE A 56 -14.91 -5.76 -23.98
C PHE A 56 -15.86 -6.97 -24.01
N SER A 57 -15.89 -7.68 -25.12
CA SER A 57 -16.74 -8.86 -25.26
C SER A 57 -16.33 -9.95 -24.29
N SER A 58 -15.03 -10.22 -24.19
CA SER A 58 -14.50 -11.27 -23.32
C SER A 58 -14.78 -11.00 -21.83
N SER A 59 -14.64 -9.75 -21.37
CA SER A 59 -14.97 -9.42 -19.98
C SER A 59 -16.47 -9.45 -19.70
N ALA A 60 -17.31 -9.01 -20.65
CA ALA A 60 -18.76 -9.09 -20.50
C ALA A 60 -19.24 -10.55 -20.34
N GLU A 61 -18.65 -11.48 -21.09
CA GLU A 61 -18.92 -12.91 -20.94
C GLU A 61 -18.42 -13.44 -19.60
N LEU A 62 -17.20 -13.07 -19.22
CA LEU A 62 -16.57 -13.47 -17.98
C LEU A 62 -17.38 -13.02 -16.75
N PHE A 63 -17.83 -11.77 -16.73
CA PHE A 63 -18.64 -11.23 -15.64
C PHE A 63 -20.00 -11.92 -15.54
N ARG A 64 -20.63 -12.20 -16.69
CA ARG A 64 -21.91 -12.93 -16.72
C ARG A 64 -21.82 -14.38 -16.25
N ALA A 65 -20.67 -15.04 -16.53
CA ALA A 65 -20.44 -16.43 -16.17
C ALA A 65 -19.93 -16.60 -14.73
N SER A 66 -19.51 -15.53 -14.07
CA SER A 66 -18.93 -15.59 -12.72
C SER A 66 -19.99 -15.59 -11.64
N ASN A 67 -19.84 -16.47 -10.65
CA ASN A 67 -20.67 -16.50 -9.45
C ASN A 67 -20.18 -15.55 -8.35
N VAL A 68 -19.07 -14.87 -8.57
CA VAL A 68 -18.47 -13.92 -7.63
C VAL A 68 -18.10 -12.67 -8.37
N PRO A 69 -18.13 -11.48 -7.70
CA PRO A 69 -17.66 -10.24 -8.30
C PRO A 69 -16.21 -10.33 -8.78
N LEU A 70 -15.92 -9.84 -9.96
CA LEU A 70 -14.58 -9.77 -10.53
C LEU A 70 -13.99 -8.34 -10.52
N THR A 71 -14.82 -7.37 -10.14
CA THR A 71 -14.42 -5.99 -9.92
C THR A 71 -14.72 -5.54 -8.50
N ILE A 72 -14.11 -4.44 -8.08
CA ILE A 72 -14.37 -3.82 -6.78
C ILE A 72 -15.51 -2.79 -6.85
N ASN A 73 -15.76 -2.22 -8.01
CA ASN A 73 -16.75 -1.12 -8.22
C ASN A 73 -17.39 -1.12 -9.62
N GLY A 74 -17.38 -2.24 -10.30
CA GLY A 74 -17.90 -2.40 -11.65
C GLY A 74 -16.87 -2.17 -12.76
N ILE A 75 -15.74 -1.47 -12.50
CA ILE A 75 -14.76 -1.11 -13.54
C ILE A 75 -13.30 -1.46 -13.18
N HIS A 76 -12.94 -1.58 -11.91
CA HIS A 76 -11.59 -1.94 -11.49
C HIS A 76 -11.56 -3.41 -11.05
N LEU A 77 -10.78 -4.21 -11.76
CA LEU A 77 -10.64 -5.64 -11.46
C LEU A 77 -10.11 -5.86 -10.05
N ASN A 78 -10.73 -6.78 -9.32
CA ASN A 78 -10.19 -7.33 -8.08
C ASN A 78 -9.10 -8.39 -8.37
N PRO A 79 -8.44 -8.99 -7.37
CA PRO A 79 -7.39 -10.00 -7.61
C PRO A 79 -7.85 -11.19 -8.47
N GLU A 80 -9.08 -11.70 -8.27
CA GLU A 80 -9.63 -12.79 -9.06
C GLU A 80 -9.97 -12.33 -10.49
N GLY A 81 -10.53 -11.13 -10.65
CA GLY A 81 -10.76 -10.54 -11.96
C GLY A 81 -9.47 -10.34 -12.75
N ASN A 82 -8.42 -9.86 -12.11
CA ASN A 82 -7.08 -9.74 -12.72
C ASN A 82 -6.55 -11.11 -13.16
N ARG A 83 -6.69 -12.14 -12.34
CA ARG A 83 -6.25 -13.49 -12.68
C ARG A 83 -6.97 -14.02 -13.91
N ARG A 84 -8.31 -13.95 -13.94
CA ARG A 84 -9.11 -14.44 -15.08
C ARG A 84 -8.88 -13.61 -16.34
N MET A 85 -8.75 -12.30 -16.21
CA MET A 85 -8.46 -11.45 -17.36
C MET A 85 -7.06 -11.71 -17.94
N ALA A 86 -6.07 -12.01 -17.11
CA ALA A 86 -4.74 -12.42 -17.57
C ALA A 86 -4.81 -13.69 -18.43
N GLU A 87 -5.66 -14.66 -18.08
CA GLU A 87 -5.90 -15.87 -18.88
C GLU A 87 -6.50 -15.52 -20.26
N VAL A 88 -7.49 -14.61 -20.29
CA VAL A 88 -8.08 -14.10 -21.54
C VAL A 88 -7.03 -13.43 -22.42
N ILE A 89 -6.24 -12.53 -21.87
CA ILE A 89 -5.17 -11.83 -22.60
C ILE A 89 -4.14 -12.82 -23.14
N ALA A 90 -3.69 -13.75 -22.30
CA ALA A 90 -2.68 -14.72 -22.69
C ALA A 90 -3.18 -15.65 -23.79
N ARG A 91 -4.43 -16.11 -23.71
CA ARG A 91 -5.07 -16.92 -24.75
C ARG A 91 -5.14 -16.15 -26.07
N SER A 92 -5.57 -14.90 -26.03
CA SER A 92 -5.72 -14.06 -27.23
C SER A 92 -4.38 -13.77 -27.92
N LEU A 93 -3.32 -13.58 -27.14
CA LEU A 93 -1.99 -13.24 -27.68
C LEU A 93 -1.16 -14.46 -28.11
N LEU A 94 -1.33 -15.59 -27.43
CA LEU A 94 -0.50 -16.77 -27.62
C LEU A 94 -1.22 -17.92 -28.33
N GLU A 95 -2.52 -17.73 -28.60
CA GLU A 95 -3.40 -18.72 -29.25
C GLU A 95 -3.37 -20.10 -28.56
N ARG A 96 -3.16 -20.10 -27.25
CA ARG A 96 -3.11 -21.31 -26.42
C ARG A 96 -3.59 -21.07 -24.99
N GLU A 97 -4.10 -22.13 -24.37
CA GLU A 97 -4.40 -22.12 -22.95
C GLU A 97 -3.12 -22.10 -22.10
N ILE A 98 -3.14 -21.30 -21.04
CA ILE A 98 -2.08 -21.26 -20.04
C ILE A 98 -2.70 -21.67 -18.71
N PRO A 99 -2.55 -22.92 -18.29
CA PRO A 99 -3.12 -23.36 -17.02
C PRO A 99 -2.41 -22.68 -15.84
N ALA A 100 -3.16 -22.40 -14.79
CA ALA A 100 -2.60 -21.98 -13.53
C ALA A 100 -1.57 -22.99 -13.00
N SER A 101 -0.42 -22.52 -12.53
CA SER A 101 0.62 -23.40 -12.01
C SER A 101 1.37 -22.75 -10.84
N PRO A 102 1.97 -23.55 -9.93
CA PRO A 102 2.81 -23.02 -8.85
C PRO A 102 4.01 -22.19 -9.35
N SER A 103 4.51 -22.46 -10.56
CA SER A 103 5.59 -21.68 -11.18
C SER A 103 5.13 -20.28 -11.55
N LEU A 104 3.90 -20.12 -12.06
CA LEU A 104 3.31 -18.80 -12.34
C LEU A 104 3.10 -17.99 -11.05
N GLU A 105 2.70 -18.64 -9.96
CA GLU A 105 2.56 -17.97 -8.66
C GLU A 105 3.92 -17.48 -8.13
N LYS A 106 4.99 -18.22 -8.35
CA LYS A 106 6.36 -17.77 -8.07
C LYS A 106 6.71 -16.51 -8.85
N VAL A 107 6.46 -16.52 -10.16
CA VAL A 107 6.68 -15.34 -11.02
C VAL A 107 5.85 -14.17 -10.54
N ARG A 108 4.55 -14.39 -10.24
CA ARG A 108 3.66 -13.34 -9.74
C ARG A 108 4.22 -12.65 -8.49
N LYS A 109 4.74 -13.42 -7.53
CA LYS A 109 5.31 -12.86 -6.28
C LYS A 109 6.48 -11.92 -6.53
N VAL A 110 7.43 -12.30 -7.40
CA VAL A 110 8.57 -11.42 -7.71
C VAL A 110 8.17 -10.23 -8.58
N VAL A 111 7.15 -10.38 -9.44
CA VAL A 111 6.57 -9.26 -10.19
C VAL A 111 5.91 -8.26 -9.25
N LEU A 112 5.17 -8.73 -8.23
CA LEU A 112 4.55 -7.84 -7.23
C LEU A 112 5.59 -7.06 -6.42
N ASP A 113 6.70 -7.69 -6.04
CA ASP A 113 7.80 -6.99 -5.36
C ASP A 113 8.44 -5.93 -6.26
N LYS A 114 8.71 -6.25 -7.53
CA LYS A 114 9.19 -5.28 -8.52
C LYS A 114 8.19 -4.13 -8.69
N ASN A 115 6.91 -4.43 -8.86
CA ASN A 115 5.86 -3.44 -9.06
C ASN A 115 5.71 -2.51 -7.88
N TRP A 116 5.86 -2.99 -6.64
CA TRP A 116 5.84 -2.17 -5.46
C TRP A 116 6.96 -1.12 -5.47
N HIS A 117 8.20 -1.51 -5.81
CA HIS A 117 9.33 -0.59 -5.94
C HIS A 117 9.12 0.40 -7.09
N TRP A 118 8.69 -0.10 -8.25
CA TRP A 118 8.40 0.74 -9.42
C TRP A 118 7.28 1.76 -9.12
N HIS A 119 6.24 1.35 -8.40
CA HIS A 119 5.17 2.25 -7.96
C HIS A 119 5.72 3.38 -7.08
N ASN A 120 6.52 3.06 -6.08
CA ASN A 120 7.13 4.07 -5.21
C ASN A 120 8.11 4.99 -5.95
N ARG A 121 8.72 4.54 -7.05
CA ARG A 121 9.55 5.37 -7.92
C ARG A 121 8.76 6.47 -8.62
N TYR A 122 7.57 6.16 -9.11
CA TYR A 122 6.75 7.05 -9.95
C TYR A 122 5.59 7.69 -9.21
N ARG A 123 5.16 7.11 -8.12
CA ARG A 123 4.16 7.65 -7.19
C ARG A 123 4.79 7.91 -5.83
N ALA A 124 5.79 8.79 -5.82
CA ALA A 124 6.45 9.19 -4.58
C ALA A 124 5.41 9.58 -3.51
N THR A 125 5.51 8.96 -2.34
CA THR A 125 4.57 9.18 -1.23
C THR A 125 4.69 10.55 -0.58
N ASP A 126 5.68 11.35 -0.98
CA ASP A 126 5.86 12.73 -0.55
C ASP A 126 6.14 13.65 -1.75
N GLY A 127 5.20 13.70 -2.67
CA GLY A 127 5.31 14.46 -3.92
C GLY A 127 5.47 15.96 -3.69
N ASN A 128 4.94 16.50 -2.59
CA ASN A 128 5.09 17.90 -2.25
C ASN A 128 6.55 18.27 -1.92
N ASP A 129 7.32 17.35 -1.37
CA ASP A 129 8.76 17.52 -1.15
C ASP A 129 9.59 17.32 -2.42
N VAL A 130 9.03 16.67 -3.45
CA VAL A 130 9.71 16.45 -4.75
C VAL A 130 9.41 17.58 -5.74
N TRP A 131 8.14 17.94 -5.91
CA TRP A 131 7.67 18.87 -6.96
C TRP A 131 6.88 20.05 -6.41
N GLY A 132 6.40 20.00 -5.19
CA GLY A 132 5.50 20.98 -4.59
C GLY A 132 6.21 22.07 -3.79
N GLY A 133 5.44 22.77 -2.96
CA GLY A 133 5.90 23.94 -2.18
C GLY A 133 7.02 23.66 -1.20
N ARG A 134 7.22 22.42 -0.76
CA ARG A 134 8.29 22.04 0.16
C ARG A 134 9.58 21.55 -0.53
N SER A 135 9.58 21.43 -1.85
CA SER A 135 10.72 20.89 -2.61
C SER A 135 12.00 21.72 -2.46
N GLY A 136 11.87 23.04 -2.29
CA GLY A 136 12.97 23.97 -2.09
C GLY A 136 13.45 24.14 -0.64
N LEU A 137 12.77 23.54 0.34
CA LEU A 137 13.22 23.59 1.74
C LEU A 137 14.57 22.89 1.90
N LYS A 138 15.44 23.48 2.72
CA LYS A 138 16.81 23.02 2.88
C LYS A 138 17.07 22.43 4.26
N PHE A 139 17.86 21.38 4.29
CA PHE A 139 18.51 20.87 5.49
C PHE A 139 19.64 21.82 5.96
N VAL A 140 20.13 21.61 7.18
CA VAL A 140 21.20 22.43 7.78
C VAL A 140 22.47 22.44 6.92
N ASP A 141 22.77 21.34 6.25
CA ASP A 141 23.90 21.14 5.34
C ASP A 141 23.66 21.64 3.91
N GLY A 142 22.53 22.33 3.67
CA GLY A 142 22.22 23.07 2.46
C GLY A 142 21.56 22.28 1.34
N GLN A 143 21.43 20.96 1.44
CA GLN A 143 20.71 20.14 0.47
C GLN A 143 19.21 20.43 0.54
N SER A 144 18.55 20.50 -0.61
CA SER A 144 17.10 20.67 -0.65
C SER A 144 16.36 19.31 -0.52
N ASN A 145 15.09 19.35 -0.09
CA ASN A 145 14.24 18.17 -0.11
C ASN A 145 14.22 17.52 -1.51
N LYS A 146 14.11 18.36 -2.54
CA LYS A 146 14.12 17.90 -3.93
C LYS A 146 15.40 17.12 -4.26
N ASP A 147 16.57 17.61 -3.90
CA ASP A 147 17.83 16.95 -4.24
C ASP A 147 17.92 15.57 -3.57
N VAL A 148 17.56 15.51 -2.30
CA VAL A 148 17.57 14.26 -1.52
C VAL A 148 16.58 13.24 -2.11
N LEU A 149 15.34 13.67 -2.37
CA LEU A 149 14.29 12.78 -2.85
C LEU A 149 14.51 12.33 -4.30
N TRP A 150 15.03 13.19 -5.18
CA TRP A 150 15.40 12.77 -6.52
C TRP A 150 16.52 11.71 -6.51
N HIS A 151 17.48 11.86 -5.59
CA HIS A 151 18.49 10.84 -5.40
C HIS A 151 17.87 9.52 -4.92
N GLU A 152 16.96 9.55 -3.93
CA GLU A 152 16.23 8.36 -3.46
C GLU A 152 15.42 7.70 -4.59
N LEU A 153 14.76 8.50 -5.45
CA LEU A 153 14.06 7.98 -6.61
C LEU A 153 15.02 7.27 -7.59
N SER A 154 16.24 7.79 -7.77
CA SER A 154 17.25 7.12 -8.61
C SER A 154 17.79 5.82 -7.98
N MET A 155 17.86 5.75 -6.65
CA MET A 155 18.18 4.51 -5.94
C MET A 155 17.12 3.44 -6.21
N ILE A 156 15.85 3.83 -6.20
CA ILE A 156 14.73 2.91 -6.50
C ILE A 156 14.80 2.41 -7.95
N ASP A 157 15.23 3.24 -8.92
CA ASP A 157 15.47 2.78 -10.30
C ASP A 157 16.44 1.59 -10.36
N VAL A 158 17.53 1.64 -9.59
CA VAL A 158 18.49 0.53 -9.48
C VAL A 158 17.85 -0.69 -8.80
N MET A 159 17.10 -0.48 -7.72
CA MET A 159 16.38 -1.55 -7.01
C MET A 159 15.36 -2.25 -7.92
N VAL A 160 14.66 -1.51 -8.78
CA VAL A 160 13.75 -2.06 -9.79
C VAL A 160 14.49 -2.90 -10.82
N ALA A 161 15.64 -2.43 -11.29
CA ALA A 161 16.47 -3.20 -12.24
C ALA A 161 16.98 -4.51 -11.63
N ASN A 162 17.39 -4.51 -10.35
CA ASN A 162 17.79 -5.72 -9.64
C ASN A 162 16.63 -6.74 -9.54
N ARG A 163 15.41 -6.24 -9.31
CA ARG A 163 14.20 -7.09 -9.27
C ARG A 163 13.77 -7.60 -10.63
N ASP A 164 14.10 -6.89 -11.71
CA ASP A 164 13.86 -7.37 -13.06
C ASP A 164 14.65 -8.66 -13.34
N MET A 165 15.91 -8.72 -12.89
CA MET A 165 16.70 -9.96 -12.97
C MET A 165 16.04 -11.11 -12.19
N ALA A 166 15.45 -10.83 -11.03
CA ALA A 166 14.71 -11.85 -10.25
C ALA A 166 13.46 -12.35 -11.00
N VAL A 167 12.74 -11.47 -11.72
CA VAL A 167 11.59 -11.86 -12.56
C VAL A 167 12.04 -12.83 -13.65
N TRP A 168 13.09 -12.52 -14.41
CA TRP A 168 13.60 -13.40 -15.46
C TRP A 168 14.13 -14.72 -14.90
N ALA A 169 14.80 -14.71 -13.77
CA ALA A 169 15.22 -15.94 -13.10
C ALA A 169 14.03 -16.82 -12.70
N ALA A 170 12.96 -16.20 -12.15
CA ALA A 170 11.74 -16.93 -11.78
C ALA A 170 11.05 -17.55 -13.02
N VAL A 171 10.99 -16.84 -14.14
CA VAL A 171 10.48 -17.36 -15.42
C VAL A 171 11.28 -18.57 -15.88
N GLY A 172 12.62 -18.51 -15.78
CA GLY A 172 13.52 -19.64 -16.09
C GLY A 172 13.57 -20.72 -15.02
N ASN A 173 12.77 -20.60 -13.94
CA ASN A 173 12.80 -21.50 -12.78
C ASN A 173 14.18 -21.62 -12.10
N HIS A 174 14.96 -20.55 -12.14
CA HIS A 174 16.25 -20.45 -11.49
C HIS A 174 16.13 -19.84 -10.09
N LYS A 175 17.02 -20.24 -9.18
CA LYS A 175 17.19 -19.54 -7.90
C LYS A 175 17.90 -18.23 -8.12
N HIS A 176 17.35 -17.13 -7.63
CA HIS A 176 17.98 -15.81 -7.65
C HIS A 176 17.74 -15.11 -6.32
N LYS A 177 18.81 -14.57 -5.75
CA LYS A 177 18.72 -13.70 -4.56
C LYS A 177 18.89 -12.27 -5.05
N ILE A 178 17.92 -11.42 -4.74
CA ILE A 178 18.03 -10.00 -5.02
C ILE A 178 19.24 -9.45 -4.26
N ASP A 179 20.10 -8.73 -4.98
CA ASP A 179 21.28 -8.07 -4.44
C ASP A 179 21.17 -6.57 -4.73
N ASP A 180 20.95 -5.80 -3.69
CA ASP A 180 20.86 -4.34 -3.74
C ASP A 180 22.19 -3.67 -3.31
N SER A 181 23.31 -4.39 -3.26
CA SER A 181 24.62 -3.84 -2.89
C SER A 181 25.16 -2.79 -3.89
N ASN A 182 24.65 -2.80 -5.12
CA ASN A 182 24.96 -1.83 -6.19
C ASN A 182 24.11 -0.56 -6.13
N VAL A 183 23.14 -0.48 -5.21
CA VAL A 183 22.30 0.72 -5.04
C VAL A 183 23.15 1.84 -4.44
N PRO A 184 23.12 3.07 -5.01
CA PRO A 184 23.85 4.19 -4.45
C PRO A 184 23.50 4.43 -2.98
N ALA A 185 24.47 4.88 -2.19
CA ALA A 185 24.23 5.23 -0.80
C ALA A 185 23.28 6.45 -0.70
N PRO A 186 22.37 6.50 0.29
CA PRO A 186 21.51 7.65 0.51
C PRO A 186 22.31 8.91 0.83
N ILE A 187 21.80 10.06 0.42
CA ILE A 187 22.38 11.35 0.82
C ILE A 187 22.16 11.52 2.33
N GLY A 188 23.26 11.63 3.08
CA GLY A 188 23.19 11.98 4.49
C GLY A 188 22.79 13.44 4.66
N VAL A 189 21.76 13.69 5.49
CA VAL A 189 21.27 15.04 5.77
C VAL A 189 21.21 15.32 7.27
N LYS A 190 21.39 16.59 7.64
CA LYS A 190 21.22 17.06 9.01
C LYS A 190 19.89 17.78 9.14
N SER A 191 19.02 17.28 10.03
CA SER A 191 17.76 17.94 10.34
C SER A 191 18.02 19.31 10.98
N ASN A 192 17.17 20.28 10.64
CA ASN A 192 17.11 21.58 11.31
C ASN A 192 16.35 21.54 12.64
N VAL A 193 15.75 20.40 12.97
CA VAL A 193 15.05 20.19 14.24
C VAL A 193 16.01 19.52 15.23
N GLY A 194 16.46 20.27 16.24
CA GLY A 194 17.26 19.76 17.35
C GLY A 194 18.67 19.29 17.00
N GLY A 195 19.25 19.71 15.88
CA GLY A 195 20.63 19.38 15.48
C GLY A 195 20.88 17.89 15.23
N LYS A 196 19.85 17.11 14.99
CA LYS A 196 19.90 15.66 14.79
C LYS A 196 20.01 15.30 13.33
N SER A 197 20.84 14.33 13.02
CA SER A 197 20.84 13.68 11.71
C SER A 197 19.49 13.00 11.49
N ARG A 198 18.90 13.14 10.30
CA ARG A 198 17.73 12.39 9.85
C ARG A 198 18.05 10.91 9.57
N SER A 199 19.14 10.43 10.12
CA SER A 199 19.43 9.00 10.19
C SER A 199 18.31 8.36 11.00
N SER A 200 17.44 7.65 10.33
CA SER A 200 16.36 6.86 10.90
C SER A 200 16.92 5.72 11.75
N ASN A 201 17.41 6.05 12.90
CA ASN A 201 17.63 5.13 14.00
C ASN A 201 16.38 5.12 14.90
N ALA A 202 15.17 5.11 14.28
CA ALA A 202 13.98 4.71 14.99
C ALA A 202 14.27 3.34 15.63
N GLY A 203 14.16 3.26 16.95
CA GLY A 203 14.43 2.03 17.70
C GLY A 203 15.86 1.85 18.28
N LYS A 204 16.79 2.80 18.12
CA LYS A 204 18.07 2.75 18.88
C LYS A 204 18.04 3.70 20.06
N GLU A 205 18.24 3.18 21.26
CA GLU A 205 18.25 3.91 22.54
C GLU A 205 19.09 5.20 22.58
N GLY A 206 20.05 5.37 21.67
CA GLY A 206 20.97 6.51 21.65
C GLY A 206 20.40 7.84 21.12
N ASN A 207 19.21 7.86 20.51
CA ASN A 207 18.67 9.07 19.86
C ASN A 207 17.62 9.84 20.67
N LEU A 208 17.32 9.39 21.88
CA LEU A 208 16.32 10.01 22.76
C LEU A 208 16.89 11.14 23.65
N LYS A 209 18.08 11.69 23.34
CA LYS A 209 18.60 12.87 24.08
C LYS A 209 17.62 14.04 23.90
N GLY A 210 16.91 14.36 24.97
CA GLY A 210 15.94 15.47 25.05
C GLY A 210 14.46 15.02 25.04
N TYR A 211 14.18 13.73 24.96
CA TYR A 211 12.84 13.18 25.19
C TYR A 211 12.80 12.41 26.51
N ASN A 212 11.69 12.52 27.20
CA ASN A 212 11.47 11.73 28.42
C ASN A 212 11.19 10.27 28.02
N SER A 213 11.73 9.33 28.79
CA SER A 213 11.24 7.95 28.75
C SER A 213 9.78 7.90 29.22
N GLY A 214 9.05 6.83 28.93
CA GLY A 214 7.69 6.64 29.43
C GLY A 214 7.58 6.86 30.95
N LYS A 215 8.50 6.33 31.74
CA LYS A 215 8.56 6.54 33.20
C LYS A 215 8.84 7.99 33.61
N GLU A 216 9.74 8.67 32.92
CA GLU A 216 10.04 10.09 33.19
C GLU A 216 8.89 10.99 32.76
N GLY A 217 8.19 10.66 31.68
CA GLY A 217 6.97 11.33 31.25
C GLY A 217 5.85 11.15 32.28
N LEU A 218 5.64 9.93 32.74
CA LEU A 218 4.64 9.60 33.77
C LEU A 218 4.85 10.42 35.05
N ALA A 219 6.10 10.52 35.50
CA ALA A 219 6.46 11.28 36.72
C ALA A 219 6.18 12.80 36.64
N LYS A 220 5.95 13.33 35.45
CA LYS A 220 5.64 14.76 35.20
C LYS A 220 4.15 15.04 35.07
N LEU A 221 3.31 14.01 35.05
CA LEU A 221 1.87 14.18 34.96
C LEU A 221 1.29 14.49 36.34
N THR A 222 0.38 15.45 36.39
CA THR A 222 -0.43 15.77 37.59
C THR A 222 -1.83 15.30 37.29
N VAL A 223 -2.36 14.46 38.17
CA VAL A 223 -3.75 13.94 38.07
C VAL A 223 -4.59 14.44 39.24
N PRO A 224 -5.90 14.59 39.09
CA PRO A 224 -6.82 14.92 40.17
C PRO A 224 -6.79 13.87 41.27
N GLU A 225 -7.23 14.29 42.48
CA GLU A 225 -7.40 13.37 43.63
C GLU A 225 -8.35 12.22 43.26
N GLY A 226 -7.96 11.00 43.63
CA GLY A 226 -8.71 9.77 43.31
C GLY A 226 -8.43 9.19 41.92
N MET A 227 -7.55 9.80 41.14
CA MET A 227 -7.10 9.27 39.84
C MET A 227 -5.67 8.74 39.91
N GLU A 228 -5.39 7.69 39.17
CA GLU A 228 -4.07 7.12 38.95
C GLU A 228 -3.77 7.11 37.46
N VAL A 229 -2.52 7.34 37.08
CA VAL A 229 -2.03 7.17 35.71
C VAL A 229 -0.95 6.11 35.67
N LYS A 230 -1.05 5.19 34.71
CA LYS A 230 -0.09 4.09 34.50
C LYS A 230 0.54 4.17 33.13
N LEU A 231 1.77 3.73 33.01
CA LEU A 231 2.43 3.50 31.71
C LEU A 231 1.92 2.17 31.15
N PHE A 232 1.00 2.25 30.17
CA PHE A 232 0.39 1.07 29.57
C PHE A 232 1.36 0.32 28.66
N ALA A 233 2.08 1.05 27.81
CA ALA A 233 3.10 0.50 26.89
C ALA A 233 4.07 1.60 26.45
N ASP A 234 5.30 1.23 26.13
CA ASP A 234 6.30 2.08 25.46
C ASP A 234 7.21 1.24 24.55
N GLU A 235 8.10 1.91 23.80
CA GLU A 235 9.02 1.25 22.87
C GLU A 235 10.12 0.44 23.57
N LYS A 236 10.31 0.61 24.89
CA LYS A 236 11.23 -0.23 25.67
C LYS A 236 10.61 -1.57 26.00
N MET A 237 9.31 -1.58 26.28
CA MET A 237 8.54 -2.79 26.51
C MET A 237 8.33 -3.54 25.18
N PHE A 238 7.94 -2.79 24.14
CA PHE A 238 7.61 -3.35 22.83
C PHE A 238 8.30 -2.55 21.72
N PRO A 239 9.47 -3.01 21.23
CA PRO A 239 10.21 -2.33 20.17
C PRO A 239 9.44 -2.16 18.86
N GLU A 240 8.31 -2.86 18.71
CA GLU A 240 7.40 -2.74 17.58
C GLU A 240 6.56 -1.44 17.63
N LEU A 241 6.37 -0.86 18.81
CA LEU A 241 5.54 0.34 19.04
C LEU A 241 6.32 1.62 18.69
N VAL A 242 6.81 1.72 17.46
CA VAL A 242 7.60 2.85 16.97
C VAL A 242 6.70 3.85 16.26
N ASN A 243 6.82 5.14 16.62
CA ASN A 243 6.07 6.24 16.03
C ASN A 243 4.55 5.91 15.92
N PRO A 244 3.85 5.64 17.03
CA PRO A 244 2.42 5.39 16.98
C PRO A 244 1.69 6.67 16.54
N VAL A 245 0.84 6.56 15.51
CA VAL A 245 0.14 7.71 14.90
C VAL A 245 -1.34 7.75 15.23
N GLN A 246 -1.91 6.60 15.58
CA GLN A 246 -3.28 6.48 16.07
C GLN A 246 -3.39 5.31 17.04
N MET A 247 -4.32 5.39 17.97
CA MET A 247 -4.72 4.29 18.84
C MET A 247 -6.25 4.27 19.03
N ALA A 248 -6.79 3.09 19.24
CA ALA A 248 -8.20 2.87 19.57
C ALA A 248 -8.33 1.60 20.41
N VAL A 249 -9.46 1.46 21.12
CA VAL A 249 -9.75 0.27 21.94
C VAL A 249 -10.84 -0.53 21.25
N ASP A 250 -10.62 -1.83 21.08
CA ASP A 250 -11.61 -2.73 20.46
C ASP A 250 -12.71 -3.13 21.45
N THR A 251 -13.71 -3.86 20.96
CA THR A 251 -14.85 -4.32 21.78
C THR A 251 -14.47 -5.37 22.83
N ARG A 252 -13.24 -5.93 22.78
CA ARG A 252 -12.68 -6.82 23.80
C ARG A 252 -11.88 -6.05 24.86
N GLY A 253 -11.76 -4.72 24.74
CA GLY A 253 -11.00 -3.87 25.65
C GLY A 253 -9.50 -3.85 25.37
N ARG A 254 -9.05 -4.32 24.23
CA ARG A 254 -7.62 -4.35 23.85
C ARG A 254 -7.25 -3.06 23.14
N LEU A 255 -6.09 -2.50 23.47
CA LEU A 255 -5.55 -1.34 22.76
C LEU A 255 -5.00 -1.77 21.39
N TRP A 256 -5.36 -1.01 20.37
CA TRP A 256 -4.76 -1.11 19.04
C TRP A 256 -3.96 0.15 18.74
N ALA A 257 -2.84 -0.01 18.03
CA ALA A 257 -2.00 1.09 17.62
C ALA A 257 -1.55 0.94 16.16
N ALA A 258 -1.61 2.03 15.40
CA ALA A 258 -0.94 2.13 14.11
C ALA A 258 0.48 2.60 14.34
N ALA A 259 1.46 1.71 14.15
CA ALA A 259 2.88 2.01 14.29
C ALA A 259 3.50 2.28 12.92
N TRP A 260 4.25 3.38 12.83
CA TRP A 260 4.81 3.87 11.58
C TRP A 260 6.35 4.05 11.63
N PRO A 261 7.11 2.94 11.69
CA PRO A 261 8.58 2.95 11.71
C PRO A 261 9.23 3.73 10.56
N THR A 262 8.57 3.76 9.39
CA THR A 262 9.10 4.46 8.21
C THR A 262 8.70 5.94 8.15
N TYR A 263 8.12 6.51 9.23
CA TYR A 263 7.72 7.91 9.30
C TYR A 263 8.90 8.87 9.00
N PRO A 264 8.72 9.94 8.21
CA PRO A 264 7.48 10.35 7.54
C PRO A 264 7.17 9.60 6.26
N LYS A 265 8.10 8.90 5.69
CA LYS A 265 7.98 8.09 4.48
C LYS A 265 9.00 6.96 4.48
N TRP A 266 8.72 5.91 3.73
CA TRP A 266 9.71 4.87 3.48
C TRP A 266 10.93 5.42 2.73
N GLU A 267 12.12 5.06 3.18
CA GLU A 267 13.39 5.38 2.53
C GLU A 267 13.94 4.12 1.82
N PRO A 268 14.52 4.26 0.61
CA PRO A 268 15.13 3.14 -0.09
C PRO A 268 16.18 2.41 0.76
N LEU A 269 16.28 1.09 0.57
CA LEU A 269 17.13 0.16 1.33
C LEU A 269 16.69 -0.08 2.79
N LYS A 270 15.69 0.63 3.32
CA LYS A 270 15.15 0.34 4.64
C LYS A 270 14.03 -0.68 4.58
N LYS A 271 13.91 -1.45 5.65
CA LYS A 271 12.82 -2.40 5.78
C LYS A 271 11.50 -1.66 5.87
N MET A 272 10.52 -2.07 5.07
CA MET A 272 9.13 -1.68 5.25
C MET A 272 8.56 -2.48 6.42
N ASP A 273 8.27 -1.81 7.52
CA ASP A 273 7.88 -2.47 8.77
C ASP A 273 6.72 -1.77 9.48
N ASP A 274 6.00 -0.92 8.75
CA ASP A 274 4.80 -0.26 9.26
C ASP A 274 3.69 -1.29 9.50
N ARG A 275 2.90 -1.10 10.56
CA ARG A 275 2.00 -2.14 11.02
C ARG A 275 0.84 -1.64 11.88
N LEU A 276 -0.20 -2.46 11.97
CA LEU A 276 -1.18 -2.40 13.05
C LEU A 276 -0.81 -3.38 14.14
N LEU A 277 -0.87 -2.93 15.38
CA LEU A 277 -0.53 -3.67 16.58
C LEU A 277 -1.77 -3.85 17.47
N ILE A 278 -1.84 -4.98 18.16
CA ILE A 278 -2.77 -5.23 19.25
C ILE A 278 -1.96 -5.39 20.53
N LEU A 279 -2.33 -4.66 21.57
CA LEU A 279 -1.70 -4.67 22.88
C LEU A 279 -2.77 -5.08 23.94
N PRO A 280 -2.93 -6.37 24.21
CA PRO A 280 -3.83 -6.82 25.24
C PRO A 280 -3.24 -6.63 26.65
N ASP A 281 -4.11 -6.35 27.61
CA ASP A 281 -3.89 -6.40 29.05
C ASP A 281 -4.77 -7.54 29.59
N GLU A 282 -4.22 -8.75 29.64
CA GLU A 282 -4.98 -9.97 29.96
C GLU A 282 -5.28 -10.09 31.44
N ASN A 283 -4.38 -9.58 32.29
CA ASN A 283 -4.51 -9.60 33.73
C ASN A 283 -5.21 -8.37 34.31
N ARG A 284 -5.46 -7.34 33.48
CA ARG A 284 -6.16 -6.08 33.81
C ARG A 284 -5.45 -5.24 34.88
N ASP A 285 -4.14 -5.24 34.86
CA ASP A 285 -3.33 -4.43 35.77
C ASP A 285 -3.02 -3.02 35.23
N GLY A 286 -3.44 -2.72 33.99
CA GLY A 286 -3.23 -1.45 33.31
C GLY A 286 -1.88 -1.37 32.60
N VAL A 287 -1.25 -2.51 32.33
CA VAL A 287 -0.01 -2.64 31.55
C VAL A 287 -0.21 -3.72 30.47
N ALA A 288 0.22 -3.46 29.27
CA ALA A 288 0.11 -4.44 28.21
C ALA A 288 1.02 -5.66 28.46
N ASP A 289 0.47 -6.87 28.36
CA ASP A 289 1.20 -8.13 28.55
C ASP A 289 2.01 -8.54 27.32
N LYS A 290 1.58 -8.18 26.12
CA LYS A 290 2.21 -8.55 24.85
C LYS A 290 1.88 -7.56 23.74
N CYS A 291 2.62 -7.66 22.63
CA CYS A 291 2.39 -6.89 21.41
C CYS A 291 2.25 -7.87 20.23
N ILE A 292 1.10 -7.84 19.58
CA ILE A 292 0.77 -8.70 18.44
C ILE A 292 0.77 -7.84 17.18
N THR A 293 1.47 -8.27 16.13
CA THR A 293 1.36 -7.64 14.81
C THR A 293 0.14 -8.20 14.08
N PHE A 294 -0.95 -7.46 14.09
CA PHE A 294 -2.19 -7.82 13.38
C PHE A 294 -2.00 -7.81 11.87
N ALA A 295 -1.37 -6.78 11.33
CA ALA A 295 -1.08 -6.69 9.91
C ALA A 295 0.10 -5.76 9.63
N ARG A 296 0.86 -6.07 8.58
CA ARG A 296 1.83 -5.13 8.01
C ARG A 296 1.14 -4.31 6.93
N VAL A 297 1.12 -3.01 7.09
CA VAL A 297 0.50 -2.05 6.18
C VAL A 297 1.43 -0.86 6.00
N HIS A 298 1.63 -0.45 4.76
CA HIS A 298 2.45 0.69 4.43
C HIS A 298 1.73 1.99 4.83
N ASN A 299 2.44 2.87 5.55
CA ASN A 299 2.00 4.22 5.84
C ASN A 299 0.58 4.27 6.46
N PRO A 300 0.34 3.62 7.62
CA PRO A 300 -0.98 3.56 8.23
C PRO A 300 -1.27 4.89 8.93
N THR A 301 -2.01 5.78 8.28
CA THR A 301 -2.31 7.12 8.77
C THR A 301 -3.56 7.19 9.62
N GLY A 302 -4.41 6.18 9.56
CA GLY A 302 -5.61 6.07 10.37
C GLY A 302 -6.29 4.71 10.21
N PHE A 303 -7.08 4.31 11.21
CA PHE A 303 -7.88 3.09 11.15
C PHE A 303 -9.18 3.22 11.94
N GLU A 304 -10.18 2.38 11.61
CA GLU A 304 -11.45 2.30 12.32
C GLU A 304 -11.97 0.86 12.28
N PHE A 305 -12.60 0.41 13.36
CA PHE A 305 -13.22 -0.91 13.43
C PHE A 305 -14.52 -0.95 12.63
N TRP A 306 -14.68 -1.95 11.81
CA TRP A 306 -15.88 -2.15 11.00
C TRP A 306 -16.07 -3.60 10.61
N ASN A 307 -17.30 -4.07 10.64
CA ASN A 307 -17.72 -5.41 10.14
C ASN A 307 -16.86 -6.58 10.66
N GLY A 308 -16.45 -6.52 11.93
CA GLY A 308 -15.59 -7.52 12.56
C GLY A 308 -14.15 -7.52 12.07
N GLY A 309 -13.71 -6.46 11.44
CA GLY A 309 -12.35 -6.21 10.98
C GLY A 309 -11.98 -4.75 11.17
N VAL A 310 -11.03 -4.26 10.38
CA VAL A 310 -10.46 -2.91 10.47
C VAL A 310 -10.35 -2.28 9.10
N LEU A 311 -10.86 -1.06 8.95
CA LEU A 311 -10.59 -0.18 7.83
C LEU A 311 -9.30 0.60 8.10
N VAL A 312 -8.38 0.64 7.13
CA VAL A 312 -7.07 1.28 7.30
C VAL A 312 -6.78 2.20 6.13
N ALA A 313 -6.46 3.45 6.41
CA ALA A 313 -5.85 4.34 5.42
C ALA A 313 -4.38 3.96 5.25
N SER A 314 -4.03 3.50 4.07
CA SER A 314 -2.68 3.10 3.65
C SER A 314 -2.43 3.62 2.24
N GLN A 315 -2.11 4.89 2.13
CA GLN A 315 -1.97 5.60 0.85
C GLN A 315 -1.25 4.79 -0.23
N PRO A 316 -1.76 4.77 -1.47
CA PRO A 316 -2.94 5.47 -2.00
C PRO A 316 -4.25 4.69 -1.84
N ASP A 317 -4.31 3.74 -0.93
CA ASP A 317 -5.40 2.81 -0.74
C ASP A 317 -6.14 3.03 0.60
N VAL A 318 -7.42 2.64 0.65
CA VAL A 318 -8.11 2.25 1.88
C VAL A 318 -8.29 0.74 1.84
N LEU A 319 -7.81 0.08 2.87
CA LEU A 319 -7.83 -1.38 3.01
C LEU A 319 -8.87 -1.80 4.05
N PHE A 320 -9.53 -2.93 3.82
CA PHE A 320 -10.24 -3.69 4.84
C PHE A 320 -9.42 -4.92 5.19
N LEU A 321 -9.14 -5.09 6.47
CA LEU A 321 -8.37 -6.20 7.03
C LEU A 321 -9.22 -6.93 8.05
N LYS A 322 -9.18 -8.26 8.04
CA LYS A 322 -9.93 -9.07 9.00
C LYS A 322 -9.15 -10.34 9.34
N ASP A 323 -9.25 -10.74 10.58
CA ASP A 323 -8.90 -12.06 11.10
C ASP A 323 -10.16 -12.92 11.07
N THR A 324 -10.14 -14.06 10.41
CA THR A 324 -11.30 -14.97 10.29
C THR A 324 -11.13 -16.26 11.05
N ASP A 325 -9.94 -16.62 11.50
CA ASP A 325 -9.65 -17.84 12.26
C ASP A 325 -9.35 -17.60 13.74
N GLY A 326 -9.20 -16.34 14.16
CA GLY A 326 -9.11 -15.95 15.57
C GLY A 326 -7.70 -15.98 16.14
N ASP A 327 -6.66 -15.95 15.28
CA ASP A 327 -5.25 -15.93 15.71
C ASP A 327 -4.67 -14.53 15.94
N ASP A 328 -5.51 -13.49 15.82
CA ASP A 328 -5.16 -12.07 15.92
C ASP A 328 -4.22 -11.60 14.81
N VAL A 329 -4.17 -12.29 13.66
CA VAL A 329 -3.47 -11.88 12.44
C VAL A 329 -4.45 -11.77 11.28
N ALA A 330 -4.34 -10.72 10.49
CA ALA A 330 -5.24 -10.53 9.35
C ALA A 330 -4.95 -11.53 8.22
N ASP A 331 -5.91 -12.38 7.90
CA ASP A 331 -5.92 -13.31 6.77
C ASP A 331 -6.74 -12.80 5.58
N VAL A 332 -7.66 -11.85 5.80
CA VAL A 332 -8.39 -11.13 4.76
C VAL A 332 -7.79 -9.76 4.54
N ARG A 333 -7.50 -9.43 3.28
CA ARG A 333 -7.01 -8.11 2.87
C ARG A 333 -7.71 -7.68 1.58
N ILE A 334 -8.59 -6.71 1.69
CA ILE A 334 -9.37 -6.17 0.58
C ILE A 334 -9.03 -4.70 0.38
N ARG A 335 -8.72 -4.31 -0.86
CA ARG A 335 -8.62 -2.91 -1.23
C ARG A 335 -10.03 -2.39 -1.53
N LEU A 336 -10.54 -1.49 -0.68
CA LEU A 336 -11.87 -0.90 -0.85
C LEU A 336 -11.83 0.32 -1.76
N LEU A 337 -10.83 1.18 -1.59
CA LEU A 337 -10.63 2.37 -2.40
C LEU A 337 -9.18 2.45 -2.85
N GLN A 338 -8.96 3.09 -4.00
CA GLN A 338 -7.62 3.30 -4.55
C GLN A 338 -7.53 4.69 -5.19
N GLY A 339 -6.33 5.26 -5.17
CA GLY A 339 -6.05 6.53 -5.86
C GLY A 339 -6.24 7.76 -4.99
N ILE A 340 -6.29 7.58 -3.67
CA ILE A 340 -6.25 8.69 -2.71
C ILE A 340 -4.92 9.42 -2.87
N GLY A 341 -4.93 10.74 -2.73
CA GLY A 341 -3.74 11.58 -2.86
C GLY A 341 -2.60 11.14 -1.93
N SER A 342 -1.38 11.14 -2.46
CA SER A 342 -0.16 10.79 -1.74
C SER A 342 0.91 11.87 -1.84
N ALA A 343 0.50 13.11 -2.10
CA ALA A 343 1.42 14.24 -2.25
C ALA A 343 2.03 14.68 -0.91
N ASP A 344 1.35 14.42 0.18
CA ASP A 344 1.79 14.72 1.55
C ASP A 344 1.60 13.48 2.44
N THR A 345 2.63 13.10 3.17
CA THR A 345 2.56 11.97 4.10
C THR A 345 1.92 12.33 5.44
N HIS A 346 2.02 13.60 5.86
CA HIS A 346 1.52 14.04 7.17
C HIS A 346 0.02 14.36 7.16
N HIS A 347 -0.50 14.82 6.00
CA HIS A 347 -1.88 15.24 5.83
C HIS A 347 -2.61 14.31 4.86
N ALA A 348 -2.35 13.04 5.00
CA ALA A 348 -2.98 11.97 4.24
C ALA A 348 -4.40 11.66 4.74
N ALA A 349 -5.11 10.83 3.99
CA ALA A 349 -6.40 10.28 4.43
C ALA A 349 -6.30 9.69 5.84
N ASN A 350 -7.11 10.18 6.76
CA ASN A 350 -7.12 9.79 8.18
C ASN A 350 -8.45 10.13 8.83
N ALA A 351 -8.48 10.16 10.17
CA ALA A 351 -9.61 10.61 10.98
C ALA A 351 -10.93 9.89 10.63
N PHE A 352 -10.87 8.58 10.51
CA PHE A 352 -12.05 7.77 10.28
C PHE A 352 -13.02 7.84 11.43
N ALA A 353 -14.33 7.98 11.12
CA ALA A 353 -15.40 8.00 12.10
C ALA A 353 -16.66 7.36 11.53
N MET A 354 -17.35 6.56 12.34
CA MET A 354 -18.70 6.08 12.06
C MET A 354 -19.71 7.12 12.52
N GLY A 355 -20.54 7.60 11.60
CA GLY A 355 -21.64 8.50 11.92
C GLY A 355 -22.81 7.77 12.58
N ALA A 356 -23.64 8.51 13.30
CA ALA A 356 -24.86 7.96 13.90
C ALA A 356 -25.89 7.48 12.85
N ASP A 357 -25.75 7.92 11.63
CA ASP A 357 -26.52 7.50 10.44
C ASP A 357 -26.01 6.19 9.81
N GLY A 358 -24.95 5.59 10.37
CA GLY A 358 -24.27 4.41 9.84
C GLY A 358 -23.34 4.70 8.66
N ALA A 359 -23.17 5.97 8.27
CA ALA A 359 -22.21 6.34 7.26
C ALA A 359 -20.79 6.37 7.80
N PHE A 360 -19.83 6.10 6.94
CA PHE A 360 -18.42 6.14 7.27
C PHE A 360 -17.78 7.41 6.72
N TYR A 361 -17.23 8.22 7.60
CA TYR A 361 -16.62 9.51 7.29
C TYR A 361 -15.11 9.43 7.44
N TRP A 362 -14.39 10.07 6.53
CA TRP A 362 -12.96 10.29 6.66
C TRP A 362 -12.55 11.63 6.06
N GLN A 363 -11.38 12.10 6.43
CA GLN A 363 -10.74 13.29 5.89
C GLN A 363 -9.53 12.89 5.03
N SER A 364 -9.34 13.59 3.89
CA SER A 364 -8.17 13.42 3.03
C SER A 364 -7.63 14.78 2.58
#